data_e4e1205e83f2c5cf558331b4e274611d
#
_entry.id   e4e1205e83f2c5cf558331b4e274611d
#
_cell.length_a   1.000
_cell.length_b   1.000
_cell.length_c   1.000
_cell.angle_alpha   90.00
_cell.angle_beta   90.00
_cell.angle_gamma   90.00
#
_symmetry.space_group_name_H-M   'P 1'
#
loop_
_entity.id
_entity.type
_entity.pdbx_description
1 polymer ?
#
loop_
_entity_poly.entity_id
_entity_poly.type
_entity_poly.pdbx_seq_one_letter_code
_entity_poly.pdbx_strand_id
1 'polypeptide(L)'
;XRRALERYLHYYERFENHQKSLKMEEELRLRIKTKIDEKVHNHEGTWIDWQYLHDAATLLTKCRYTLQYTYPFAYYMESSSRKELFEYQQAQLEKEIEELSWKVERAEHTDRAELENQMHVAELKRRTLLQDFFN
;
A
#
# COMPACT_ATOMS: atom_id res chain seq x y z
N UNK A 1 -15.22 -13.28 -25.88
CA UNK A 1 -15.22 -12.96 -25.61
C UNK A 1 -15.38 -12.76 -24.52
N ARG A 2 -16.13 -13.40 -24.14
CA ARG A 2 -16.54 -13.26 -22.76
C ARG A 2 -15.37 -13.36 -21.80
N ARG A 3 -14.50 -14.35 -22.01
CA ARG A 3 -13.34 -14.52 -21.14
C ARG A 3 -12.39 -13.34 -21.24
N ALA A 4 -12.23 -12.82 -22.45
CA ALA A 4 -11.35 -11.66 -22.64
C ALA A 4 -11.90 -10.46 -21.89
N LEU A 5 -13.21 -10.25 -21.91
CA LEU A 5 -13.83 -9.15 -21.20
C LEU A 5 -13.70 -9.32 -19.69
N GLU A 6 -13.93 -10.54 -19.20
CA GLU A 6 -13.82 -10.81 -17.77
C GLU A 6 -12.40 -10.57 -17.29
N ARG A 7 -11.42 -11.00 -18.07
CA ARG A 7 -10.01 -10.79 -17.74
C ARG A 7 -9.67 -9.30 -17.69
N TYR A 8 -10.14 -8.56 -18.69
CA TYR A 8 -9.91 -7.12 -18.72
C TYR A 8 -10.52 -6.45 -17.51
N LEU A 9 -11.77 -6.79 -17.18
CA LEU A 9 -12.45 -6.18 -16.04
C LEU A 9 -11.79 -6.51 -14.73
N HIS A 10 -11.27 -7.73 -14.59
CA HIS A 10 -10.57 -8.13 -13.38
C HIS A 10 -9.43 -7.15 -13.07
N TYR A 11 -8.59 -6.88 -14.06
CA TYR A 11 -7.43 -6.02 -13.84
C TYR A 11 -7.82 -4.55 -13.80
N TYR A 12 -8.76 -4.13 -14.64
CA TYR A 12 -9.18 -2.74 -14.69
C TYR A 12 -9.83 -2.31 -13.38
N GLU A 13 -10.70 -3.14 -12.83
CA GLU A 13 -11.39 -2.78 -11.60
C GLU A 13 -10.41 -2.67 -10.44
N ARG A 14 -9.42 -3.54 -10.39
CA ARG A 14 -8.42 -3.46 -9.34
C ARG A 14 -7.57 -2.21 -9.48
N PHE A 15 -7.14 -1.91 -10.68
CA PHE A 15 -6.38 -0.68 -10.94
C PHE A 15 -7.20 0.54 -10.49
N GLU A 16 -8.47 0.57 -10.87
CA GLU A 16 -9.34 1.70 -10.57
C GLU A 16 -9.57 1.83 -9.06
N ASN A 17 -9.79 0.71 -8.38
CA ASN A 17 -10.03 0.75 -6.95
C ASN A 17 -8.82 1.29 -6.19
N HIS A 18 -7.62 0.91 -6.60
CA HIS A 18 -6.44 1.41 -5.94
C HIS A 18 -6.20 2.89 -6.26
N GLN A 19 -6.59 3.32 -7.44
CA GLN A 19 -6.48 4.72 -7.77
C GLN A 19 -7.42 5.58 -6.90
N LYS A 20 -8.62 5.07 -6.65
CA LYS A 20 -9.56 5.76 -5.75
C LYS A 20 -9.02 5.79 -4.33
N SER A 21 -8.42 4.69 -3.89
CA SER A 21 -7.84 4.62 -2.54
C SER A 21 -6.72 5.65 -2.37
N LEU A 22 -5.94 5.89 -3.42
CA LEU A 22 -4.85 6.87 -3.34
C LEU A 22 -5.38 8.25 -2.99
N LYS A 23 -6.53 8.63 -3.55
CA LYS A 23 -7.11 9.93 -3.22
C LYS A 23 -7.54 10.01 -1.77
N MET A 24 -8.14 8.95 -1.26
CA MET A 24 -8.57 8.91 0.14
C MET A 24 -7.37 8.92 1.07
N GLU A 25 -6.28 8.26 0.66
CA GLU A 25 -5.08 8.22 1.48
C GLU A 25 -4.37 9.55 1.54
N GLU A 26 -4.52 10.38 0.50
CA GLU A 26 -3.97 11.72 0.55
C GLU A 26 -4.64 12.52 1.67
N GLU A 27 -5.94 12.40 1.80
CA GLU A 27 -6.67 13.07 2.87
C GLU A 27 -6.25 12.51 4.24
N LEU A 28 -6.05 11.20 4.32
CA LEU A 28 -5.61 10.58 5.56
C LEU A 28 -4.23 11.09 5.97
N ARG A 29 -3.33 11.22 4.99
CA ARG A 29 -1.98 11.71 5.28
C ARG A 29 -2.03 13.13 5.85
N LEU A 30 -2.90 13.97 5.28
CA LEU A 30 -3.05 15.33 5.77
C LEU A 30 -3.62 15.36 7.20
N ARG A 31 -4.57 14.48 7.48
CA ARG A 31 -5.13 14.39 8.84
C ARG A 31 -4.07 13.96 9.83
N ILE A 32 -3.20 13.03 9.43
CA ILE A 32 -2.13 12.57 10.31
C ILE A 32 -1.16 13.72 10.61
N LYS A 33 -0.81 14.49 9.58
CA LYS A 33 0.09 15.63 9.78
C LYS A 33 -0.52 16.62 10.77
N THR A 34 -1.81 16.90 10.61
CA THR A 34 -2.50 17.82 11.51
C THR A 34 -2.51 17.27 12.93
N LYS A 35 -2.74 15.98 13.10
CA LYS A 35 -2.72 15.35 14.41
C LYS A 35 -1.37 15.46 15.08
N ILE A 36 -0.30 15.23 14.31
CA ILE A 36 1.05 15.34 14.87
C ILE A 36 1.32 16.77 15.30
N ASP A 37 0.94 17.75 14.48
CA ASP A 37 1.12 19.14 14.83
C ASP A 37 0.39 19.50 16.11
N GLU A 38 -0.83 18.98 16.29
CA GLU A 38 -1.60 19.22 17.50
C GLU A 38 -0.92 18.62 18.72
N LYS A 39 -0.42 17.39 18.60
CA LYS A 39 0.25 16.73 19.73
C LYS A 39 1.51 17.49 20.13
N VAL A 40 2.29 17.91 19.14
CA VAL A 40 3.51 18.66 19.42
C VAL A 40 3.18 20.01 20.07
N HIS A 41 2.14 20.68 19.57
CA HIS A 41 1.71 21.95 20.14
C HIS A 41 1.27 21.79 21.60
N ASN A 42 0.64 20.67 21.92
CA ASN A 42 0.16 20.39 23.27
C ASN A 42 1.22 19.75 24.15
N HIS A 43 2.48 19.75 23.71
CA HIS A 43 3.60 19.22 24.47
C HIS A 43 3.48 17.72 24.73
N GLU A 44 2.89 16.99 23.79
CA GLU A 44 2.78 15.54 23.87
C GLU A 44 3.82 14.89 22.99
N GLY A 45 5.08 15.17 23.27
CA GLY A 45 6.20 14.67 22.49
C GLY A 45 6.64 15.64 21.42
N THR A 46 7.68 15.29 20.71
CA THR A 46 8.21 16.10 19.63
C THR A 46 7.81 15.49 18.29
N TRP A 47 8.10 16.22 17.22
CA TRP A 47 7.81 15.72 15.89
C TRP A 47 8.49 14.36 15.64
N ILE A 48 9.71 14.21 16.13
CA ILE A 48 10.44 12.95 15.93
C ILE A 48 9.71 11.77 16.56
N ASP A 49 9.08 12.00 17.73
CA ASP A 49 8.35 10.92 18.41
C ASP A 49 7.19 10.39 17.58
N TRP A 50 6.61 11.23 16.72
CA TRP A 50 5.44 10.87 15.94
C TRP A 50 5.74 10.66 14.47
N GLN A 51 7.00 10.80 14.07
CA GLN A 51 7.38 10.69 12.67
C GLN A 51 6.97 9.34 12.06
N TYR A 52 6.94 8.29 12.87
CA TYR A 52 6.60 6.98 12.35
C TYR A 52 5.19 6.93 11.79
N LEU A 53 4.27 7.72 12.30
CA LEU A 53 2.91 7.79 11.77
C LEU A 53 2.92 8.37 10.36
N HIS A 54 3.68 9.44 10.17
CA HIS A 54 3.81 10.05 8.85
C HIS A 54 4.50 9.08 7.89
N ASP A 55 5.53 8.40 8.37
CA ASP A 55 6.24 7.44 7.53
C ASP A 55 5.33 6.29 7.11
N ALA A 56 4.45 5.85 7.99
CA ALA A 56 3.52 4.77 7.67
C ALA A 56 2.56 5.19 6.56
N ALA A 57 2.03 6.41 6.65
CA ALA A 57 1.12 6.91 5.63
C ALA A 57 1.84 7.07 4.28
N THR A 58 3.07 7.56 4.32
CA THR A 58 3.86 7.72 3.10
C THR A 58 4.16 6.37 2.46
N LEU A 59 4.51 5.38 3.27
CA LEU A 59 4.78 4.04 2.76
C LEU A 59 3.54 3.42 2.16
N LEU A 60 2.40 3.62 2.80
CA LEU A 60 1.13 3.09 2.29
C LEU A 60 0.89 3.60 0.87
N THR A 61 1.05 4.90 0.66
CA THR A 61 0.87 5.49 -0.66
C THR A 61 1.86 4.90 -1.68
N LYS A 62 3.11 4.75 -1.25
CA LYS A 62 4.16 4.21 -2.11
C LYS A 62 3.82 2.77 -2.54
N CYS A 63 3.40 1.95 -1.57
CA CYS A 63 3.04 0.57 -1.87
C CYS A 63 1.82 0.49 -2.79
N ARG A 64 0.83 1.34 -2.55
CA ARG A 64 -0.38 1.31 -3.36
C ARG A 64 -0.08 1.75 -4.79
N TYR A 65 0.79 2.73 -4.96
CA TYR A 65 1.24 3.15 -6.29
C TYR A 65 1.89 1.98 -7.04
N THR A 66 2.78 1.28 -6.35
CA THR A 66 3.43 0.12 -6.95
C THR A 66 2.39 -0.91 -7.36
N LEU A 67 1.51 -1.26 -6.43
CA LEU A 67 0.52 -2.29 -6.70
C LEU A 67 -0.41 -1.91 -7.86
N GLN A 68 -0.80 -0.65 -7.93
CA GLN A 68 -1.71 -0.19 -8.97
C GLN A 68 -1.18 -0.55 -10.36
N TYR A 69 0.10 -0.34 -10.59
CA TYR A 69 0.68 -0.57 -11.90
C TYR A 69 1.03 -2.02 -12.17
N THR A 70 0.94 -2.89 -11.15
CA THR A 70 1.12 -4.31 -11.42
C THR A 70 -0.05 -4.91 -12.19
N TYR A 71 -1.23 -4.29 -12.13
CA TYR A 71 -2.39 -4.87 -12.79
C TYR A 71 -2.31 -4.75 -14.31
N PRO A 72 -1.99 -3.58 -14.90
CA PRO A 72 -1.75 -3.55 -16.35
C PRO A 72 -0.60 -4.47 -16.75
N PHE A 73 0.45 -4.53 -15.94
CA PHE A 73 1.58 -5.40 -16.27
C PHE A 73 1.15 -6.86 -16.32
N ALA A 74 0.36 -7.31 -15.34
CA ALA A 74 -0.15 -8.68 -15.32
C ALA A 74 -1.08 -8.95 -16.50
N TYR A 75 -1.86 -7.95 -16.88
CA TYR A 75 -2.79 -8.10 -17.99
C TYR A 75 -2.06 -8.46 -19.28
N TYR A 76 -0.89 -7.87 -19.50
CA TYR A 76 -0.15 -8.10 -20.73
C TYR A 76 0.88 -9.22 -20.64
N MET A 77 1.06 -9.84 -19.48
CA MET A 77 1.96 -10.97 -19.37
C MET A 77 1.35 -12.22 -20.02
N GLU A 78 2.20 -12.99 -20.66
CA GLU A 78 1.77 -14.27 -21.21
C GLU A 78 1.64 -15.29 -20.08
N SER A 79 0.66 -16.17 -20.22
CA SER A 79 0.45 -17.25 -19.26
C SER A 79 1.71 -18.11 -19.15
N SER A 80 2.19 -18.29 -17.92
CA SER A 80 3.43 -19.01 -17.68
C SER A 80 3.57 -19.20 -16.19
N SER A 81 4.56 -19.99 -15.78
CA SER A 81 4.85 -20.10 -14.35
C SER A 81 5.40 -18.80 -13.80
N ARG A 82 6.06 -17.99 -14.64
CA ARG A 82 6.51 -16.67 -14.21
C ARG A 82 5.32 -15.76 -13.90
N LYS A 83 4.26 -15.81 -14.73
CA LYS A 83 3.07 -15.02 -14.44
C LYS A 83 2.39 -15.49 -13.17
N GLU A 84 2.37 -16.80 -12.93
CA GLU A 84 1.78 -17.34 -11.71
C GLU A 84 2.53 -16.82 -10.49
N LEU A 85 3.85 -16.79 -10.56
CA LEU A 85 4.65 -16.26 -9.47
C LEU A 85 4.38 -14.77 -9.28
N PHE A 86 4.29 -14.03 -10.39
CA PHE A 86 4.01 -12.60 -10.31
C PHE A 86 2.68 -12.35 -9.62
N GLU A 87 1.65 -13.08 -10.01
CA GLU A 87 0.33 -12.88 -9.43
C GLU A 87 0.28 -13.33 -7.96
N TYR A 88 1.07 -14.33 -7.61
CA TYR A 88 1.18 -14.70 -6.20
C TYR A 88 1.78 -13.56 -5.38
N GLN A 89 2.88 -12.99 -5.85
CA GLN A 89 3.50 -11.88 -5.14
C GLN A 89 2.61 -10.65 -5.13
N GLN A 90 1.88 -10.43 -6.23
CA GLN A 90 0.91 -9.33 -6.30
C GLN A 90 -0.16 -9.48 -5.22
N ALA A 91 -0.68 -10.69 -5.06
CA ALA A 91 -1.70 -10.95 -4.05
C ALA A 91 -1.14 -10.78 -2.63
N GLN A 92 0.12 -11.20 -2.42
CA GLN A 92 0.77 -11.02 -1.13
C GLN A 92 0.93 -9.54 -0.81
N LEU A 93 1.35 -8.75 -1.78
CA LEU A 93 1.51 -7.32 -1.56
C LEU A 93 0.15 -6.66 -1.30
N GLU A 94 -0.86 -7.06 -2.04
CA GLU A 94 -2.20 -6.51 -1.83
C GLU A 94 -2.67 -6.76 -0.40
N LYS A 95 -2.43 -7.96 0.10
CA LYS A 95 -2.81 -8.30 1.47
C LYS A 95 -2.11 -7.38 2.48
N GLU A 96 -0.81 -7.20 2.30
CA GLU A 96 -0.05 -6.37 3.24
C GLU A 96 -0.47 -4.91 3.16
N ILE A 97 -0.81 -4.44 1.97
CA ILE A 97 -1.28 -3.07 1.82
C ILE A 97 -2.60 -2.86 2.55
N GLU A 98 -3.53 -3.81 2.43
CA GLU A 98 -4.80 -3.68 3.13
C GLU A 98 -4.62 -3.71 4.65
N GLU A 99 -3.71 -4.56 5.14
CA GLU A 99 -3.40 -4.59 6.56
C GLU A 99 -2.78 -3.28 7.01
N LEU A 100 -1.85 -2.76 6.24
CA LEU A 100 -1.20 -1.50 6.58
C LEU A 100 -2.22 -0.36 6.57
N SER A 101 -3.09 -0.34 5.56
CA SER A 101 -4.13 0.69 5.45
C SER A 101 -5.02 0.69 6.68
N TRP A 102 -5.44 -0.49 7.10
CA TRP A 102 -6.29 -0.63 8.27
C TRP A 102 -5.61 -0.08 9.52
N LYS A 103 -4.32 -0.41 9.68
CA LYS A 103 -3.57 0.03 10.86
C LYS A 103 -3.28 1.53 10.83
N VAL A 104 -2.99 2.08 9.65
CA VAL A 104 -2.73 3.52 9.54
C VAL A 104 -3.98 4.33 9.88
N GLU A 105 -5.14 3.85 9.43
CA GLU A 105 -6.39 4.54 9.75
C GLU A 105 -6.66 4.54 11.25
N ARG A 106 -6.12 3.57 11.97
CA ARG A 106 -6.31 3.43 13.41
C ARG A 106 -5.00 3.65 14.16
N ALA A 107 -4.17 4.54 13.64
CA ALA A 107 -2.81 4.68 14.15
C ALA A 107 -2.79 5.09 15.63
N GLU A 108 -3.76 5.90 16.06
CA GLU A 108 -3.80 6.31 17.45
C GLU A 108 -4.04 5.15 18.40
N HIS A 109 -4.62 4.07 17.90
CA HIS A 109 -4.97 2.91 18.71
C HIS A 109 -4.15 1.68 18.36
N THR A 110 -3.15 1.84 17.52
CA THR A 110 -2.29 0.75 17.11
C THR A 110 -0.94 0.88 17.80
N ASP A 111 -0.48 -0.21 18.38
CA ASP A 111 0.84 -0.22 19.02
C ASP A 111 1.91 0.16 17.97
N ARG A 112 2.85 1.02 18.40
CA ARG A 112 3.88 1.49 17.49
C ARG A 112 4.70 0.35 16.91
N ALA A 113 5.08 -0.62 17.75
CA ALA A 113 5.88 -1.75 17.27
C ALA A 113 5.11 -2.55 16.24
N GLU A 114 3.81 -2.73 16.47
CA GLU A 114 2.97 -3.47 15.53
C GLU A 114 2.88 -2.73 14.18
N LEU A 115 2.72 -1.42 14.23
CA LEU A 115 2.65 -0.64 13.02
C LEU A 115 3.98 -0.68 12.26
N GLU A 116 5.09 -0.52 12.97
CA GLU A 116 6.39 -0.55 12.33
C GLU A 116 6.70 -1.91 11.74
N ASN A 117 6.26 -2.99 12.40
CA ASN A 117 6.43 -4.33 11.85
C ASN A 117 5.62 -4.47 10.56
N GLN A 118 4.40 -3.98 10.55
CA GLN A 118 3.58 -4.04 9.34
C GLN A 118 4.22 -3.25 8.20
N MET A 119 4.81 -2.10 8.53
CA MET A 119 5.51 -1.31 7.53
C MET A 119 6.67 -2.09 6.92
N HIS A 120 7.43 -2.75 7.79
CA HIS A 120 8.57 -3.53 7.32
C HIS A 120 8.14 -4.65 6.37
N VAL A 121 7.08 -5.36 6.74
CA VAL A 121 6.59 -6.47 5.91
C VAL A 121 6.08 -5.96 4.57
N ALA A 122 5.32 -4.87 4.58
CA ALA A 122 4.80 -4.32 3.33
C ALA A 122 5.92 -3.87 2.41
N GLU A 123 6.91 -3.18 2.97
CA GLU A 123 8.03 -2.70 2.15
C GLU A 123 8.86 -3.85 1.60
N LEU A 124 9.04 -4.89 2.40
CA LEU A 124 9.78 -6.06 1.93
C LEU A 124 9.07 -6.73 0.76
N LYS A 125 7.75 -6.86 0.85
CA LYS A 125 6.99 -7.46 -0.25
C LYS A 125 7.05 -6.59 -1.50
N ARG A 126 6.96 -5.27 -1.33
CA ARG A 126 7.05 -4.36 -2.46
C ARG A 126 8.40 -4.48 -3.15
N ARG A 127 9.47 -4.44 -2.38
CA ARG A 127 10.82 -4.52 -2.95
C ARG A 127 11.07 -5.85 -3.63
N THR A 128 10.59 -6.93 -3.04
CA THR A 128 10.78 -8.25 -3.62
C THR A 128 10.10 -8.34 -4.99
N LEU A 129 8.87 -7.84 -5.08
CA LEU A 129 8.17 -7.86 -6.35
C LEU A 129 8.90 -7.05 -7.41
N LEU A 130 9.35 -5.85 -7.04
CA LEU A 130 10.06 -5.00 -7.98
C LEU A 130 11.38 -5.63 -8.41
N GLN A 131 12.10 -6.22 -7.48
CA GLN A 131 13.38 -6.84 -7.78
C GLN A 131 13.21 -8.05 -8.69
N ASP A 132 12.19 -8.86 -8.44
CA ASP A 132 12.00 -10.09 -9.20
C ASP A 132 11.49 -9.84 -10.62
N PHE A 133 10.72 -8.77 -10.84
CA PHE A 133 10.02 -8.60 -12.10
C PHE A 133 10.31 -7.31 -12.88
N PHE A 134 10.90 -6.31 -12.24
CA PHE A 134 11.12 -5.03 -12.89
C PHE A 134 12.59 -4.60 -12.92
N ASN A 135 13.47 -5.49 -12.57
CA ASN A 135 14.91 -5.21 -12.61
C ASN A 135 15.48 -5.63 -13.96
#